data_6053aecb265ba40a72680185dd7ea572
#
_entry.id   6053aecb265ba40a72680185dd7ea572
#
_cell.length_a   1.000
_cell.length_b   1.000
_cell.length_c   1.000
_cell.angle_alpha   90.00
_cell.angle_beta   90.00
_cell.angle_gamma   90.00
#
_symmetry.space_group_name_H-M   'P 1'
#
loop_
_entity.id
_entity.type
_entity.pdbx_description
1 polymer ?
#
loop_
_entity_poly.entity_id
_entity_poly.type
_entity_poly.pdbx_seq_one_letter_code
_entity_poly.pdbx_strand_id
1 'polypeptide(L)'
;MTTSLPKSTIHRTVLNNGIVVLVTENPSADIVATRIFVRAGSCYENRTEAGLTYLLSAVLTKGCDNLSSLEIAEQIESVGASLSADTSADYFLLSLKTVTADFAEILRLAARILRNPTFPEAEVELEKRIALQDIRSQQEQPFSIAFEQLQQMIYQKHPYAMSALGDEFTMNRLKREDLVRYHQTYFRPDNIVISIAGRVTIADTIALVEEVFGDWHSLAEPPQPILNFPINVEPQHKATYKQTQQSIVMLGYLGASVISADYAALKLLSTYLGNGLSSRLFVELREKRGLAYDVSAFYPTRLFPASFVVYMGTAPENTKIAVAGLWAEVDLLCRNQLEEDALTAAKNKILGQYALGKQTNAQIAQIYGWYEILGLGIDFDRKFQEQIMAVSTADAIAAACQYLREPYVSLVGQEDAVTTAMPFPGHGV
;
A
#
# COMPACT_ATOMS: atom_id res chain seq x y z
N MET A 1 28.75 -19.43 -17.25
CA MET A 1 27.53 -20.11 -17.70
C MET A 1 26.40 -19.58 -16.87
N THR A 2 25.70 -18.58 -17.37
CA THR A 2 24.49 -18.05 -16.76
C THR A 2 23.36 -18.98 -17.13
N THR A 3 23.03 -19.92 -16.25
CA THR A 3 21.76 -20.64 -16.31
C THR A 3 20.63 -19.63 -16.08
N SER A 4 20.02 -19.16 -17.16
CA SER A 4 18.76 -18.43 -17.06
C SER A 4 17.75 -19.38 -16.39
N LEU A 5 17.32 -19.00 -15.17
CA LEU A 5 16.16 -19.64 -14.56
C LEU A 5 15.00 -19.58 -15.57
N PRO A 6 14.24 -20.67 -15.76
CA PRO A 6 13.11 -20.65 -16.66
C PRO A 6 12.20 -19.51 -16.21
N LYS A 7 11.89 -18.58 -17.13
CA LYS A 7 10.88 -17.56 -16.90
C LYS A 7 9.60 -18.28 -16.53
N SER A 8 9.14 -18.18 -15.30
CA SER A 8 7.84 -18.70 -14.90
C SER A 8 6.79 -18.03 -15.79
N THR A 9 6.16 -18.84 -16.63
CA THR A 9 5.13 -18.37 -17.55
C THR A 9 3.86 -18.17 -16.73
N ILE A 10 3.35 -16.95 -16.71
CA ILE A 10 2.08 -16.64 -16.04
C ILE A 10 0.97 -16.87 -17.05
N HIS A 11 0.04 -17.70 -16.68
CA HIS A 11 -1.18 -17.92 -17.46
C HIS A 11 -2.29 -17.00 -16.92
N ARG A 12 -2.91 -16.22 -17.80
CA ARG A 12 -4.04 -15.35 -17.49
C ARG A 12 -5.28 -15.83 -18.22
N THR A 13 -6.35 -16.08 -17.50
CA THR A 13 -7.68 -16.36 -18.05
C THR A 13 -8.75 -15.52 -17.37
N VAL A 14 -9.91 -15.41 -18.00
CA VAL A 14 -11.10 -14.76 -17.43
C VAL A 14 -12.22 -15.78 -17.47
N LEU A 15 -12.83 -16.04 -16.32
CA LEU A 15 -13.98 -16.94 -16.21
C LEU A 15 -15.23 -16.28 -16.81
N ASN A 16 -16.25 -17.07 -17.11
CA ASN A 16 -17.50 -16.58 -17.70
C ASN A 16 -18.22 -15.53 -16.83
N ASN A 17 -18.01 -15.57 -15.51
CA ASN A 17 -18.57 -14.63 -14.56
C ASN A 17 -17.73 -13.34 -14.35
N GLY A 18 -16.60 -13.21 -15.05
CA GLY A 18 -15.74 -12.03 -15.02
C GLY A 18 -14.52 -12.10 -14.09
N ILE A 19 -14.40 -13.14 -13.26
CA ILE A 19 -13.21 -13.33 -12.42
C ILE A 19 -11.96 -13.50 -13.29
N VAL A 20 -10.93 -12.70 -13.00
CA VAL A 20 -9.61 -12.85 -13.62
C VAL A 20 -8.79 -13.84 -12.80
N VAL A 21 -8.26 -14.88 -13.45
CA VAL A 21 -7.42 -15.91 -12.82
C VAL A 21 -6.03 -15.86 -13.41
N LEU A 22 -5.03 -15.73 -12.54
CA LEU A 22 -3.61 -15.78 -12.86
C LEU A 22 -3.02 -17.04 -12.23
N VAL A 23 -2.33 -17.86 -13.01
CA VAL A 23 -1.69 -19.08 -12.52
C VAL A 23 -0.21 -19.07 -12.91
N THR A 24 0.66 -19.29 -11.91
CA THR A 24 2.10 -19.46 -12.08
C THR A 24 2.51 -20.82 -11.54
N GLU A 25 2.90 -21.73 -12.43
CA GLU A 25 3.45 -23.03 -12.04
C GLU A 25 4.85 -22.84 -11.47
N ASN A 26 5.06 -23.29 -10.24
CA ASN A 26 6.36 -23.29 -9.59
C ASN A 26 6.54 -24.57 -8.75
N PRO A 27 7.20 -25.60 -9.31
CA PRO A 27 7.37 -26.89 -8.64
C PRO A 27 8.47 -26.89 -7.57
N SER A 28 9.12 -25.76 -7.28
CA SER A 28 10.29 -25.67 -6.39
C SER A 28 10.01 -26.10 -4.96
N ALA A 29 8.77 -25.91 -4.49
CA ALA A 29 8.33 -26.28 -3.15
C ALA A 29 6.92 -26.83 -3.19
N ASP A 30 6.58 -27.70 -2.24
CA ASP A 30 5.23 -28.28 -2.10
C ASP A 30 4.29 -27.32 -1.37
N ILE A 31 4.20 -26.10 -1.90
CA ILE A 31 3.44 -24.99 -1.33
C ILE A 31 2.68 -24.28 -2.45
N VAL A 32 1.42 -23.98 -2.19
CA VAL A 32 0.57 -23.12 -3.02
C VAL A 32 0.24 -21.84 -2.25
N ALA A 33 0.40 -20.71 -2.89
CA ALA A 33 -0.02 -19.43 -2.38
C ALA A 33 -1.08 -18.83 -3.31
N THR A 34 -2.17 -18.38 -2.74
CA THR A 34 -3.25 -17.67 -3.45
C THR A 34 -3.43 -16.28 -2.87
N ARG A 35 -3.68 -15.33 -3.76
CA ARG A 35 -4.04 -13.96 -3.45
C ARG A 35 -5.33 -13.62 -4.18
N ILE A 36 -6.38 -13.37 -3.43
CA ILE A 36 -7.69 -12.97 -3.98
C ILE A 36 -7.84 -11.47 -3.71
N PHE A 37 -7.74 -10.70 -4.77
CA PHE A 37 -7.90 -9.26 -4.74
C PHE A 37 -9.33 -8.88 -5.10
N VAL A 38 -9.88 -7.91 -4.39
CA VAL A 38 -11.16 -7.27 -4.73
C VAL A 38 -10.91 -5.78 -4.92
N ARG A 39 -11.48 -5.15 -5.97
CA ARG A 39 -11.42 -3.68 -6.13
C ARG A 39 -12.34 -3.01 -5.12
N ALA A 40 -11.88 -2.99 -3.88
CA ALA A 40 -12.62 -2.53 -2.71
C ALA A 40 -11.60 -2.17 -1.63
N GLY A 41 -11.25 -0.92 -1.49
CA GLY A 41 -10.30 -0.45 -0.48
C GLY A 41 -10.83 0.80 0.20
N SER A 42 -10.04 1.43 1.06
CA SER A 42 -10.51 2.60 1.79
C SER A 42 -10.84 3.80 0.89
N CYS A 43 -10.34 3.83 -0.35
CA CYS A 43 -10.72 4.87 -1.30
C CYS A 43 -12.17 4.73 -1.84
N TYR A 44 -12.82 3.59 -1.60
CA TYR A 44 -14.23 3.35 -1.93
C TYR A 44 -15.18 3.66 -0.76
N GLU A 45 -14.65 4.10 0.37
CA GLU A 45 -15.42 4.49 1.54
C GLU A 45 -15.93 5.92 1.44
N ASN A 46 -17.11 6.17 2.04
CA ASN A 46 -17.55 7.52 2.30
C ASN A 46 -16.81 8.06 3.55
N ARG A 47 -16.60 9.38 3.63
CA ARG A 47 -15.94 9.99 4.78
C ARG A 47 -16.61 9.68 6.13
N THR A 48 -17.92 9.49 6.13
CA THR A 48 -18.69 9.13 7.32
C THR A 48 -18.58 7.66 7.71
N GLU A 49 -17.96 6.85 6.86
CA GLU A 49 -17.76 5.40 7.00
C GLU A 49 -16.28 5.03 6.98
N ALA A 50 -15.38 6.00 7.14
CA ALA A 50 -13.94 5.76 7.15
C ALA A 50 -13.57 4.68 8.20
N GLY A 51 -12.76 3.70 7.81
CA GLY A 51 -12.40 2.53 8.60
C GLY A 51 -13.28 1.29 8.36
N LEU A 52 -14.30 1.40 7.50
CA LEU A 52 -15.21 0.29 7.21
C LEU A 52 -14.48 -0.90 6.59
N THR A 53 -13.61 -0.69 5.60
CA THR A 53 -12.86 -1.78 4.96
C THR A 53 -11.83 -2.40 5.90
N TYR A 54 -11.26 -1.62 6.81
CA TYR A 54 -10.42 -2.15 7.88
C TYR A 54 -11.21 -3.09 8.78
N LEU A 55 -12.34 -2.65 9.31
CA LEU A 55 -13.22 -3.46 10.14
C LEU A 55 -13.71 -4.70 9.40
N LEU A 56 -14.07 -4.57 8.11
CA LEU A 56 -14.46 -5.70 7.28
C LEU A 56 -13.32 -6.71 7.14
N SER A 57 -12.07 -6.28 6.95
CA SER A 57 -10.92 -7.18 6.86
C SER A 57 -10.69 -7.95 8.17
N ALA A 58 -10.88 -7.29 9.31
CA ALA A 58 -10.74 -7.92 10.62
C ALA A 58 -11.80 -8.99 10.91
N VAL A 59 -13.04 -8.79 10.39
CA VAL A 59 -14.16 -9.70 10.70
C VAL A 59 -14.51 -10.68 9.57
N LEU A 60 -13.93 -10.56 8.37
CA LEU A 60 -14.29 -11.41 7.22
C LEU A 60 -14.11 -12.91 7.52
N THR A 61 -13.07 -13.28 8.26
CA THR A 61 -12.74 -14.66 8.59
C THR A 61 -13.37 -15.14 9.92
N LYS A 62 -14.24 -14.34 10.53
CA LYS A 62 -14.82 -14.65 11.85
C LYS A 62 -16.14 -15.40 11.80
N GLY A 63 -16.63 -15.72 10.61
CA GLY A 63 -17.81 -16.54 10.42
C GLY A 63 -18.24 -16.60 8.95
N CYS A 64 -18.62 -17.78 8.48
CA CYS A 64 -19.20 -17.96 7.15
C CYS A 64 -20.20 -19.10 7.14
N ASP A 65 -21.30 -18.94 6.43
CA ASP A 65 -22.40 -19.90 6.42
C ASP A 65 -22.79 -20.31 7.86
N ASN A 66 -22.53 -21.58 8.23
CA ASN A 66 -22.80 -22.14 9.55
C ASN A 66 -21.52 -22.32 10.39
N LEU A 67 -20.35 -21.84 9.92
CA LEU A 67 -19.08 -21.96 10.62
C LEU A 67 -18.81 -20.74 11.49
N SER A 68 -18.42 -21.01 12.73
CA SER A 68 -17.91 -20.01 13.67
C SER A 68 -16.45 -19.67 13.40
N SER A 69 -15.95 -18.61 14.02
CA SER A 69 -14.54 -18.20 13.99
C SER A 69 -13.59 -19.34 14.42
N LEU A 70 -13.96 -20.08 15.47
CA LEU A 70 -13.17 -21.21 15.97
C LEU A 70 -13.12 -22.36 14.95
N GLU A 71 -14.27 -22.76 14.38
CA GLU A 71 -14.31 -23.85 13.41
C GLU A 71 -13.56 -23.51 12.12
N ILE A 72 -13.58 -22.26 11.69
CA ILE A 72 -12.77 -21.78 10.57
C ILE A 72 -11.29 -21.89 10.90
N ALA A 73 -10.88 -21.43 12.08
CA ALA A 73 -9.50 -21.50 12.54
C ALA A 73 -9.01 -22.95 12.63
N GLU A 74 -9.81 -23.87 13.22
CA GLU A 74 -9.48 -25.29 13.31
C GLU A 74 -9.29 -25.95 11.93
N GLN A 75 -10.14 -25.65 10.94
CA GLN A 75 -9.98 -26.18 9.59
C GLN A 75 -8.69 -25.68 8.92
N ILE A 76 -8.28 -24.47 9.16
CA ILE A 76 -7.07 -23.87 8.57
C ILE A 76 -5.82 -24.39 9.29
N GLU A 77 -5.81 -24.35 10.63
CA GLU A 77 -4.64 -24.68 11.44
C GLU A 77 -4.35 -26.19 11.46
N SER A 78 -5.38 -27.05 11.37
CA SER A 78 -5.21 -28.50 11.38
C SER A 78 -4.36 -29.04 10.22
N VAL A 79 -4.32 -28.30 9.10
CA VAL A 79 -3.50 -28.65 7.91
C VAL A 79 -2.28 -27.71 7.75
N GLY A 80 -1.99 -26.90 8.75
CA GLY A 80 -0.87 -25.94 8.71
C GLY A 80 -1.01 -24.86 7.66
N ALA A 81 -2.23 -24.58 7.21
CA ALA A 81 -2.51 -23.50 6.28
C ALA A 81 -2.54 -22.14 6.98
N SER A 82 -2.51 -21.07 6.20
CA SER A 82 -2.75 -19.71 6.68
C SER A 82 -3.75 -18.99 5.79
N LEU A 83 -4.68 -18.28 6.43
CA LEU A 83 -5.65 -17.42 5.76
C LEU A 83 -5.73 -16.09 6.51
N SER A 84 -5.58 -14.98 5.80
CA SER A 84 -5.71 -13.63 6.36
C SER A 84 -6.38 -12.70 5.39
N ALA A 85 -7.10 -11.72 5.92
CA ALA A 85 -7.70 -10.65 5.14
C ALA A 85 -7.05 -9.32 5.51
N ASP A 86 -6.74 -8.51 4.50
CA ASP A 86 -6.11 -7.21 4.63
C ASP A 86 -6.78 -6.19 3.70
N THR A 87 -6.61 -4.91 3.98
CA THR A 87 -7.08 -3.84 3.09
C THR A 87 -5.98 -2.81 2.81
N SER A 88 -6.06 -2.21 1.63
CA SER A 88 -5.25 -1.05 1.27
C SER A 88 -6.17 0.08 0.80
N ALA A 89 -5.60 1.19 0.34
CA ALA A 89 -6.42 2.25 -0.24
C ALA A 89 -7.16 1.78 -1.50
N ASP A 90 -6.49 1.01 -2.37
CA ASP A 90 -6.96 0.71 -3.72
C ASP A 90 -7.61 -0.68 -3.88
N TYR A 91 -7.42 -1.58 -2.93
CA TYR A 91 -7.94 -2.95 -3.00
C TYR A 91 -8.09 -3.59 -1.63
N PHE A 92 -8.93 -4.61 -1.57
CA PHE A 92 -9.04 -5.58 -0.48
C PHE A 92 -8.32 -6.87 -0.89
N LEU A 93 -7.73 -7.58 0.06
CA LEU A 93 -6.93 -8.78 -0.19
C LEU A 93 -7.28 -9.90 0.78
N LEU A 94 -7.64 -11.08 0.25
CA LEU A 94 -7.65 -12.33 1.00
C LEU A 94 -6.42 -13.16 0.60
N SER A 95 -5.57 -13.46 1.56
CA SER A 95 -4.31 -14.18 1.40
C SER A 95 -4.44 -15.60 1.92
N LEU A 96 -4.08 -16.57 1.09
CA LEU A 96 -4.08 -17.99 1.41
C LEU A 96 -2.69 -18.58 1.15
N LYS A 97 -2.23 -19.50 2.02
CA LYS A 97 -1.04 -20.31 1.82
C LYS A 97 -1.24 -21.67 2.44
N THR A 98 -0.94 -22.74 1.69
CA THR A 98 -1.09 -24.13 2.13
C THR A 98 -0.14 -25.06 1.37
N VAL A 99 -0.07 -26.32 1.77
CA VAL A 99 0.58 -27.37 0.97
C VAL A 99 -0.31 -27.80 -0.19
N THR A 100 0.29 -28.36 -1.24
CA THR A 100 -0.44 -28.76 -2.47
C THR A 100 -1.58 -29.75 -2.20
N ALA A 101 -1.39 -30.69 -1.27
CA ALA A 101 -2.39 -31.71 -0.95
C ALA A 101 -3.71 -31.11 -0.43
N ASP A 102 -3.64 -30.03 0.36
CA ASP A 102 -4.80 -29.43 1.01
C ASP A 102 -5.35 -28.21 0.25
N PHE A 103 -4.71 -27.87 -0.88
CA PHE A 103 -5.04 -26.64 -1.61
C PHE A 103 -6.50 -26.57 -2.04
N ALA A 104 -7.07 -27.64 -2.56
CA ALA A 104 -8.44 -27.65 -3.05
C ALA A 104 -9.46 -27.43 -1.92
N GLU A 105 -9.24 -28.06 -0.75
CA GLU A 105 -10.13 -27.92 0.40
C GLU A 105 -10.06 -26.49 0.99
N ILE A 106 -8.86 -25.97 1.18
CA ILE A 106 -8.68 -24.63 1.74
C ILE A 106 -9.13 -23.53 0.77
N LEU A 107 -9.01 -23.73 -0.54
CA LEU A 107 -9.57 -22.81 -1.54
C LEU A 107 -11.11 -22.78 -1.47
N ARG A 108 -11.78 -23.94 -1.29
CA ARG A 108 -13.24 -24.01 -1.09
C ARG A 108 -13.66 -23.27 0.17
N LEU A 109 -12.91 -23.43 1.27
CA LEU A 109 -13.18 -22.69 2.51
C LEU A 109 -13.00 -21.18 2.31
N ALA A 110 -11.91 -20.76 1.65
CA ALA A 110 -11.68 -19.34 1.33
C ALA A 110 -12.80 -18.75 0.47
N ALA A 111 -13.31 -19.51 -0.49
CA ALA A 111 -14.43 -19.09 -1.32
C ALA A 111 -15.74 -18.93 -0.52
N ARG A 112 -16.02 -19.84 0.41
CA ARG A 112 -17.20 -19.73 1.30
C ARG A 112 -17.10 -18.48 2.16
N ILE A 113 -15.93 -18.22 2.76
CA ILE A 113 -15.66 -17.01 3.56
C ILE A 113 -15.86 -15.75 2.71
N LEU A 114 -15.34 -15.73 1.48
CA LEU A 114 -15.42 -14.57 0.60
C LEU A 114 -16.85 -14.32 0.09
N ARG A 115 -17.63 -15.38 -0.17
CA ARG A 115 -18.97 -15.28 -0.76
C ARG A 115 -20.07 -15.09 0.27
N ASN A 116 -19.97 -15.75 1.42
CA ASN A 116 -21.03 -15.87 2.41
C ASN A 116 -20.57 -15.55 3.84
N PRO A 117 -19.88 -14.40 4.08
CA PRO A 117 -19.50 -14.04 5.44
C PRO A 117 -20.76 -13.70 6.26
N THR A 118 -20.79 -14.11 7.52
CA THR A 118 -21.93 -13.87 8.41
C THR A 118 -21.79 -12.61 9.25
N PHE A 119 -20.55 -12.11 9.42
CA PHE A 119 -20.24 -10.96 10.27
C PHE A 119 -20.94 -11.03 11.64
N PRO A 120 -20.57 -12.01 12.51
CA PRO A 120 -21.25 -12.17 13.81
C PRO A 120 -21.12 -10.89 14.64
N GLU A 121 -22.24 -10.41 15.20
CA GLU A 121 -22.31 -9.14 15.93
C GLU A 121 -21.25 -9.05 17.06
N ALA A 122 -21.05 -10.15 17.79
CA ALA A 122 -20.07 -10.20 18.88
C ALA A 122 -18.64 -9.99 18.37
N GLU A 123 -18.29 -10.55 17.20
CA GLU A 123 -16.99 -10.38 16.56
C GLU A 123 -16.82 -8.96 16.02
N VAL A 124 -17.86 -8.39 15.40
CA VAL A 124 -17.85 -6.99 14.95
C VAL A 124 -17.58 -6.05 16.11
N GLU A 125 -18.29 -6.21 17.24
CA GLU A 125 -18.10 -5.36 18.41
C GLU A 125 -16.74 -5.60 19.10
N LEU A 126 -16.19 -6.81 19.02
CA LEU A 126 -14.84 -7.10 19.51
C LEU A 126 -13.79 -6.37 18.66
N GLU A 127 -13.83 -6.53 17.35
CA GLU A 127 -12.85 -5.92 16.43
C GLU A 127 -12.97 -4.38 16.41
N LYS A 128 -14.17 -3.81 16.58
CA LYS A 128 -14.34 -2.36 16.79
C LYS A 128 -13.58 -1.86 18.03
N ARG A 129 -13.64 -2.59 19.15
CA ARG A 129 -12.89 -2.20 20.36
C ARG A 129 -11.38 -2.25 20.14
N ILE A 130 -10.89 -3.26 19.40
CA ILE A 130 -9.48 -3.37 19.02
C ILE A 130 -9.09 -2.19 18.12
N ALA A 131 -9.88 -1.91 17.08
CA ALA A 131 -9.65 -0.79 16.17
C ALA A 131 -9.62 0.57 16.89
N LEU A 132 -10.51 0.79 17.86
CA LEU A 132 -10.51 2.01 18.69
C LEU A 132 -9.25 2.13 19.55
N GLN A 133 -8.72 1.01 20.06
CA GLN A 133 -7.45 1.02 20.77
C GLN A 133 -6.28 1.36 19.83
N ASP A 134 -6.28 0.80 18.61
CA ASP A 134 -5.25 1.09 17.61
C ASP A 134 -5.30 2.55 17.15
N ILE A 135 -6.49 3.12 16.95
CA ILE A 135 -6.69 4.55 16.63
C ILE A 135 -6.07 5.42 17.73
N ARG A 136 -6.36 5.13 19.00
CA ARG A 136 -5.77 5.87 20.13
C ARG A 136 -4.26 5.73 20.19
N SER A 137 -3.75 4.52 20.01
CA SER A 137 -2.31 4.28 19.97
C SER A 137 -1.62 5.06 18.86
N GLN A 138 -2.22 5.15 17.66
CA GLN A 138 -1.69 5.97 16.56
C GLN A 138 -1.69 7.46 16.89
N GLN A 139 -2.70 7.96 17.58
CA GLN A 139 -2.78 9.36 18.02
C GLN A 139 -1.74 9.72 19.12
N GLU A 140 -1.12 8.73 19.73
CA GLU A 140 0.01 8.91 20.66
C GLU A 140 1.37 8.97 19.95
N GLN A 141 1.48 8.42 18.75
CA GLN A 141 2.73 8.33 18.01
C GLN A 141 2.99 9.59 17.17
N PRO A 142 4.08 10.33 17.42
CA PRO A 142 4.37 11.58 16.68
C PRO A 142 4.49 11.38 15.17
N PHE A 143 5.04 10.25 14.73
CA PHE A 143 5.13 9.92 13.31
C PHE A 143 3.76 9.77 12.67
N SER A 144 2.86 9.02 13.30
CA SER A 144 1.49 8.79 12.80
C SER A 144 0.70 10.09 12.70
N ILE A 145 0.81 10.95 13.72
CA ILE A 145 0.17 12.27 13.72
C ILE A 145 0.72 13.14 12.56
N ALA A 146 2.03 13.19 12.40
CA ALA A 146 2.66 13.98 11.34
C ALA A 146 2.26 13.47 9.95
N PHE A 147 2.21 12.16 9.78
CA PHE A 147 1.84 11.54 8.51
C PHE A 147 0.37 11.76 8.17
N GLU A 148 -0.55 11.52 9.10
CA GLU A 148 -1.98 11.76 8.90
C GLU A 148 -2.25 13.23 8.55
N GLN A 149 -1.65 14.15 9.30
CA GLN A 149 -1.72 15.58 9.07
C GLN A 149 -1.23 15.95 7.67
N LEU A 150 -0.13 15.34 7.22
CA LEU A 150 0.42 15.53 5.89
C LEU A 150 -0.54 15.02 4.81
N GLN A 151 -1.11 13.81 4.97
CA GLN A 151 -2.07 13.24 4.04
C GLN A 151 -3.33 14.12 3.91
N GLN A 152 -3.84 14.62 5.03
CA GLN A 152 -4.99 15.54 5.05
C GLN A 152 -4.72 16.83 4.28
N MET A 153 -3.52 17.41 4.39
CA MET A 153 -3.13 18.61 3.66
C MET A 153 -2.98 18.34 2.15
N ILE A 154 -2.30 17.27 1.78
CA ILE A 154 -2.04 16.92 0.37
C ILE A 154 -3.35 16.56 -0.35
N TYR A 155 -4.14 15.68 0.23
CA TYR A 155 -5.29 15.08 -0.46
C TYR A 155 -6.62 15.77 -0.21
N GLN A 156 -6.75 16.56 0.84
CA GLN A 156 -7.95 17.38 1.14
C GLN A 156 -9.26 16.56 1.11
N LYS A 157 -10.00 16.66 0.01
CA LYS A 157 -11.28 15.95 -0.20
C LYS A 157 -11.12 14.57 -0.82
N HIS A 158 -9.97 14.26 -1.40
CA HIS A 158 -9.71 12.96 -2.00
C HIS A 158 -9.74 11.86 -0.92
N PRO A 159 -10.25 10.65 -1.20
CA PRO A 159 -10.29 9.55 -0.24
C PRO A 159 -8.96 9.19 0.41
N TYR A 160 -7.83 9.40 -0.26
CA TYR A 160 -6.51 9.16 0.32
C TYR A 160 -6.15 10.08 1.51
N ALA A 161 -6.96 11.10 1.78
CA ALA A 161 -6.83 11.92 2.99
C ALA A 161 -7.32 11.21 4.25
N MET A 162 -8.13 10.14 4.10
CA MET A 162 -8.70 9.40 5.24
C MET A 162 -7.70 8.40 5.80
N SER A 163 -7.70 8.25 7.12
CA SER A 163 -7.01 7.13 7.75
C SER A 163 -7.68 5.81 7.35
N ALA A 164 -6.89 4.78 7.05
CA ALA A 164 -7.44 3.45 6.77
C ALA A 164 -8.17 2.84 7.97
N LEU A 165 -7.80 3.23 9.20
CA LEU A 165 -8.50 2.85 10.44
C LEU A 165 -9.78 3.67 10.68
N GLY A 166 -10.00 4.75 9.92
CA GLY A 166 -10.99 5.76 10.26
C GLY A 166 -10.56 6.61 11.46
N ASP A 167 -11.51 7.11 12.20
CA ASP A 167 -11.34 7.81 13.47
C ASP A 167 -12.30 7.29 14.54
N GLU A 168 -12.20 7.76 15.79
CA GLU A 168 -13.07 7.30 16.88
C GLU A 168 -14.56 7.57 16.58
N PHE A 169 -14.88 8.66 15.89
CA PHE A 169 -16.25 9.01 15.58
C PHE A 169 -16.83 8.06 14.52
N THR A 170 -16.12 7.83 13.43
CA THR A 170 -16.57 6.93 12.35
C THR A 170 -16.63 5.49 12.83
N MET A 171 -15.55 5.00 13.49
CA MET A 171 -15.49 3.62 13.99
C MET A 171 -16.60 3.29 14.98
N ASN A 172 -16.94 4.20 15.91
CA ASN A 172 -18.04 3.98 16.85
C ASN A 172 -19.42 3.87 16.16
N ARG A 173 -19.60 4.52 15.00
CA ARG A 173 -20.86 4.55 14.27
C ARG A 173 -21.06 3.37 13.33
N LEU A 174 -19.98 2.73 12.89
CA LEU A 174 -20.06 1.57 12.02
C LEU A 174 -20.85 0.45 12.68
N LYS A 175 -21.70 -0.20 11.89
CA LYS A 175 -22.54 -1.31 12.29
C LYS A 175 -22.34 -2.49 11.35
N ARG A 176 -22.77 -3.66 11.80
CA ARG A 176 -22.78 -4.89 10.99
C ARG A 176 -23.44 -4.69 9.62
N GLU A 177 -24.55 -3.96 9.56
CA GLU A 177 -25.28 -3.69 8.32
C GLU A 177 -24.45 -2.92 7.29
N ASP A 178 -23.52 -2.06 7.75
CA ASP A 178 -22.62 -1.32 6.88
C ASP A 178 -21.62 -2.27 6.21
N LEU A 179 -21.10 -3.24 6.97
CA LEU A 179 -20.21 -4.28 6.45
C LEU A 179 -20.94 -5.16 5.41
N VAL A 180 -22.16 -5.59 5.73
CA VAL A 180 -22.99 -6.39 4.82
C VAL A 180 -23.25 -5.62 3.51
N ARG A 181 -23.67 -4.36 3.61
CA ARG A 181 -23.91 -3.49 2.43
C ARG A 181 -22.65 -3.32 1.58
N TYR A 182 -21.51 -3.03 2.22
CA TYR A 182 -20.24 -2.85 1.52
C TYR A 182 -19.81 -4.15 0.83
N HIS A 183 -19.89 -5.27 1.53
CA HIS A 183 -19.57 -6.59 0.98
C HIS A 183 -20.46 -6.89 -0.25
N GLN A 184 -21.76 -6.76 -0.15
CA GLN A 184 -22.70 -7.01 -1.27
C GLN A 184 -22.44 -6.10 -2.47
N THR A 185 -21.92 -4.89 -2.25
CA THR A 185 -21.65 -3.92 -3.30
C THR A 185 -20.38 -4.25 -4.07
N TYR A 186 -19.28 -4.60 -3.36
CA TYR A 186 -17.96 -4.68 -3.95
C TYR A 186 -17.43 -6.11 -4.12
N PHE A 187 -17.87 -7.09 -3.31
CA PHE A 187 -17.42 -8.48 -3.39
C PHE A 187 -18.26 -9.23 -4.42
N ARG A 188 -17.87 -9.09 -5.66
CA ARG A 188 -18.58 -9.59 -6.83
C ARG A 188 -17.59 -10.14 -7.86
N PRO A 189 -17.98 -11.15 -8.67
CA PRO A 189 -17.07 -11.85 -9.56
C PRO A 189 -16.30 -10.92 -10.52
N ASP A 190 -16.98 -10.00 -11.17
CA ASP A 190 -16.40 -9.06 -12.13
C ASP A 190 -15.45 -8.01 -11.51
N ASN A 191 -15.32 -8.02 -10.19
CA ASN A 191 -14.46 -7.14 -9.40
C ASN A 191 -13.28 -7.87 -8.75
N ILE A 192 -13.08 -9.17 -9.08
CA ILE A 192 -12.11 -10.05 -8.42
C ILE A 192 -10.98 -10.48 -9.35
N VAL A 193 -9.78 -10.50 -8.79
CA VAL A 193 -8.59 -11.13 -9.38
C VAL A 193 -8.08 -12.21 -8.42
N ILE A 194 -7.96 -13.44 -8.91
CA ILE A 194 -7.38 -14.58 -8.18
C ILE A 194 -6.01 -14.89 -8.77
N SER A 195 -4.96 -14.70 -8.00
CA SER A 195 -3.58 -14.99 -8.40
C SER A 195 -3.03 -16.16 -7.59
N ILE A 196 -2.62 -17.23 -8.27
CA ILE A 196 -2.16 -18.49 -7.68
C ILE A 196 -0.75 -18.78 -8.17
N ALA A 197 0.15 -19.11 -7.25
CA ALA A 197 1.50 -19.55 -7.57
C ALA A 197 1.89 -20.74 -6.69
N GLY A 198 2.47 -21.78 -7.29
CA GLY A 198 2.91 -22.96 -6.53
C GLY A 198 3.05 -24.23 -7.36
N ARG A 199 3.13 -25.35 -6.64
CA ARG A 199 3.16 -26.69 -7.25
C ARG A 199 1.76 -27.10 -7.67
N VAL A 200 1.28 -26.54 -8.76
CA VAL A 200 -0.03 -26.78 -9.37
C VAL A 200 0.14 -26.84 -10.88
N THR A 201 -0.83 -27.43 -11.59
CA THR A 201 -0.92 -27.31 -13.05
C THR A 201 -1.91 -26.20 -13.42
N ILE A 202 -1.71 -25.53 -14.54
CA ILE A 202 -2.61 -24.50 -15.04
C ILE A 202 -4.02 -25.07 -15.23
N ALA A 203 -4.14 -26.24 -15.89
CA ALA A 203 -5.42 -26.82 -16.22
C ALA A 203 -6.25 -27.20 -14.98
N ASP A 204 -5.64 -27.92 -14.03
CA ASP A 204 -6.33 -28.36 -12.81
C ASP A 204 -6.70 -27.14 -11.92
N THR A 205 -5.84 -26.14 -11.89
CA THR A 205 -6.09 -24.92 -11.11
C THR A 205 -7.27 -24.13 -11.66
N ILE A 206 -7.33 -23.93 -12.98
CA ILE A 206 -8.46 -23.23 -13.61
C ILE A 206 -9.75 -24.01 -13.40
N ALA A 207 -9.73 -25.35 -13.59
CA ALA A 207 -10.89 -26.20 -13.36
C ALA A 207 -11.39 -26.11 -11.91
N LEU A 208 -10.49 -26.13 -10.93
CA LEU A 208 -10.84 -25.95 -9.51
C LEU A 208 -11.42 -24.58 -9.22
N VAL A 209 -10.83 -23.50 -9.77
CA VAL A 209 -11.36 -22.13 -9.57
C VAL A 209 -12.73 -22.00 -10.23
N GLU A 210 -12.94 -22.58 -11.41
CA GLU A 210 -14.25 -22.61 -12.08
C GLU A 210 -15.29 -23.40 -11.25
N GLU A 211 -14.91 -24.58 -10.71
CA GLU A 211 -15.78 -25.34 -9.80
C GLU A 211 -16.22 -24.53 -8.59
N VAL A 212 -15.28 -23.77 -7.98
CA VAL A 212 -15.50 -23.11 -6.69
C VAL A 212 -16.17 -21.74 -6.83
N PHE A 213 -15.90 -21.02 -7.93
CA PHE A 213 -16.35 -19.65 -8.13
C PHE A 213 -17.22 -19.44 -9.37
N GLY A 214 -17.28 -20.40 -10.30
CA GLY A 214 -17.94 -20.22 -11.60
C GLY A 214 -19.44 -19.99 -11.53
N ASP A 215 -20.11 -20.52 -10.50
CA ASP A 215 -21.55 -20.32 -10.22
C ASP A 215 -21.85 -19.00 -9.52
N TRP A 216 -20.83 -18.24 -9.14
CA TRP A 216 -21.03 -16.95 -8.47
C TRP A 216 -21.44 -15.88 -9.48
N HIS A 217 -22.63 -15.32 -9.33
CA HIS A 217 -23.15 -14.27 -10.19
C HIS A 217 -23.53 -13.04 -9.35
N SER A 218 -23.27 -11.87 -9.88
CA SER A 218 -23.75 -10.62 -9.30
C SER A 218 -25.08 -10.24 -9.95
N LEU A 219 -26.07 -9.94 -9.13
CA LEU A 219 -27.39 -9.47 -9.58
C LEU A 219 -27.47 -7.95 -9.67
N ALA A 220 -26.53 -7.24 -9.05
CA ALA A 220 -26.48 -5.78 -9.01
C ALA A 220 -25.65 -5.21 -10.17
N GLU A 221 -25.94 -3.99 -10.59
CA GLU A 221 -25.07 -3.23 -11.48
C GLU A 221 -23.71 -2.95 -10.80
N PRO A 222 -22.63 -2.88 -11.58
CA PRO A 222 -21.31 -2.51 -11.03
C PRO A 222 -21.41 -1.17 -10.30
N PRO A 223 -20.74 -1.05 -9.13
CA PRO A 223 -20.65 0.24 -8.46
C PRO A 223 -20.02 1.26 -9.40
N GLN A 224 -20.49 2.50 -9.33
CA GLN A 224 -19.90 3.58 -10.10
C GLN A 224 -18.40 3.68 -9.77
N PRO A 225 -17.54 3.90 -10.77
CA PRO A 225 -16.12 4.10 -10.51
C PRO A 225 -15.94 5.28 -9.55
N ILE A 226 -14.87 5.24 -8.77
CA ILE A 226 -14.53 6.35 -7.88
C ILE A 226 -14.45 7.61 -8.72
N LEU A 227 -15.21 8.61 -8.32
CA LEU A 227 -15.17 9.92 -8.96
C LEU A 227 -13.74 10.46 -8.85
N ASN A 228 -13.24 10.98 -9.97
CA ASN A 228 -11.95 11.67 -9.96
C ASN A 228 -12.09 12.95 -9.11
N PHE A 229 -11.66 12.87 -7.86
CA PHE A 229 -11.60 14.03 -6.99
C PHE A 229 -10.41 14.89 -7.41
N PRO A 230 -10.61 16.12 -7.89
CA PRO A 230 -9.49 17.00 -8.20
C PRO A 230 -8.70 17.28 -6.91
N ILE A 231 -7.39 17.10 -6.99
CA ILE A 231 -6.47 17.46 -5.90
C ILE A 231 -5.85 18.81 -6.27
N ASN A 232 -6.20 19.84 -5.54
CA ASN A 232 -5.59 21.15 -5.72
C ASN A 232 -4.24 21.19 -5.00
N VAL A 233 -3.18 21.52 -5.75
CA VAL A 233 -1.85 21.63 -5.16
C VAL A 233 -1.73 23.02 -4.53
N GLU A 234 -1.92 23.06 -3.22
CA GLU A 234 -1.80 24.27 -2.40
C GLU A 234 -0.93 23.93 -1.18
N PRO A 235 0.41 24.04 -1.29
CA PRO A 235 1.31 23.72 -0.20
C PRO A 235 0.94 24.43 1.09
N GLN A 236 0.85 23.70 2.16
CA GLN A 236 0.45 24.15 3.48
C GLN A 236 1.44 23.68 4.54
N HIS A 237 1.51 24.41 5.63
CA HIS A 237 2.35 24.05 6.76
C HIS A 237 1.47 23.88 7.99
N LYS A 238 1.62 22.77 8.67
CA LYS A 238 0.88 22.47 9.89
C LYS A 238 1.81 21.93 10.96
N ALA A 239 1.62 22.44 12.17
CA ALA A 239 2.36 22.02 13.35
C ALA A 239 1.41 21.51 14.43
N THR A 240 1.81 20.47 15.12
CA THR A 240 1.10 19.94 16.29
C THR A 240 2.07 19.87 17.47
N TYR A 241 1.66 20.50 18.56
CA TYR A 241 2.43 20.51 19.79
C TYR A 241 2.16 19.23 20.58
N LYS A 242 3.22 18.52 20.89
CA LYS A 242 3.16 17.32 21.69
C LYS A 242 4.42 17.17 22.54
N GLN A 243 4.26 16.79 23.80
CA GLN A 243 5.39 16.51 24.68
C GLN A 243 6.04 15.20 24.25
N THR A 244 7.14 15.30 23.52
CA THR A 244 7.85 14.15 22.94
C THR A 244 9.36 14.31 23.09
N GLN A 245 10.07 13.18 23.06
CA GLN A 245 11.54 13.17 23.09
C GLN A 245 12.18 13.55 21.74
N GLN A 246 11.39 13.51 20.68
CA GLN A 246 11.85 13.78 19.32
C GLN A 246 10.82 14.65 18.60
N SER A 247 11.31 15.55 17.75
CA SER A 247 10.49 16.22 16.75
C SER A 247 10.45 15.37 15.48
N ILE A 248 9.26 15.21 14.89
CA ILE A 248 9.08 14.62 13.58
C ILE A 248 8.83 15.71 12.56
N VAL A 249 9.67 15.73 11.55
CA VAL A 249 9.58 16.64 10.40
C VAL A 249 9.23 15.83 9.17
N MET A 250 8.15 16.18 8.47
CA MET A 250 7.79 15.58 7.18
C MET A 250 7.61 16.65 6.12
N LEU A 251 8.24 16.46 4.98
CA LEU A 251 7.97 17.21 3.76
C LEU A 251 7.27 16.29 2.78
N GLY A 252 6.11 16.70 2.30
CA GLY A 252 5.30 15.93 1.36
C GLY A 252 5.06 16.68 0.06
N TYR A 253 4.97 15.95 -1.01
CA TYR A 253 4.70 16.47 -2.35
C TYR A 253 3.67 15.60 -3.03
N LEU A 254 2.81 16.19 -3.85
CA LEU A 254 1.90 15.41 -4.70
C LEU A 254 2.67 14.93 -5.93
N GLY A 255 3.02 13.65 -5.95
CA GLY A 255 3.69 13.01 -7.08
C GLY A 255 2.72 12.41 -8.10
N ALA A 256 3.25 11.69 -9.06
CA ALA A 256 2.49 11.04 -10.11
C ALA A 256 1.75 9.77 -9.62
N SER A 257 0.77 9.32 -10.38
CA SER A 257 0.16 7.99 -10.21
C SER A 257 1.02 6.91 -10.88
N VAL A 258 0.73 5.63 -10.60
CA VAL A 258 1.47 4.49 -11.17
C VAL A 258 1.38 4.38 -12.69
N ILE A 259 0.32 4.92 -13.29
CA ILE A 259 0.13 4.91 -14.75
C ILE A 259 0.84 6.06 -15.47
N SER A 260 1.40 7.02 -14.72
CA SER A 260 2.14 8.15 -15.30
C SER A 260 3.51 7.73 -15.85
N ALA A 261 3.95 8.40 -16.91
CA ALA A 261 5.30 8.23 -17.46
C ALA A 261 6.40 8.62 -16.43
N ASP A 262 6.11 9.55 -15.52
CA ASP A 262 7.05 10.05 -14.51
C ASP A 262 7.17 9.14 -13.29
N TYR A 263 6.33 8.09 -13.20
CA TYR A 263 6.33 7.17 -12.04
C TYR A 263 7.70 6.55 -11.78
N ALA A 264 8.37 6.05 -12.83
CA ALA A 264 9.67 5.41 -12.71
C ALA A 264 10.75 6.38 -12.20
N ALA A 265 10.76 7.61 -12.70
CA ALA A 265 11.69 8.65 -12.26
C ALA A 265 11.47 9.01 -10.77
N LEU A 266 10.23 9.23 -10.34
CA LEU A 266 9.91 9.51 -8.94
C LEU A 266 10.25 8.33 -8.01
N LYS A 267 10.02 7.08 -8.47
CA LYS A 267 10.38 5.88 -7.71
C LYS A 267 11.89 5.80 -7.49
N LEU A 268 12.65 6.14 -8.53
CA LEU A 268 14.10 6.18 -8.49
C LEU A 268 14.61 7.28 -7.56
N LEU A 269 14.04 8.50 -7.63
CA LEU A 269 14.38 9.61 -6.73
C LEU A 269 14.09 9.27 -5.26
N SER A 270 12.96 8.63 -4.97
CA SER A 270 12.64 8.15 -3.61
C SER A 270 13.69 7.15 -3.10
N THR A 271 14.15 6.25 -3.96
CA THR A 271 15.21 5.28 -3.60
C THR A 271 16.56 5.96 -3.37
N TYR A 272 16.92 6.89 -4.23
CA TYR A 272 18.16 7.68 -4.08
C TYR A 272 18.19 8.48 -2.78
N LEU A 273 17.06 9.17 -2.47
CA LEU A 273 16.98 10.01 -1.28
C LEU A 273 16.96 9.21 0.02
N GLY A 274 16.14 8.17 0.12
CA GLY A 274 15.79 7.62 1.44
C GLY A 274 15.92 6.12 1.63
N ASN A 275 16.33 5.35 0.62
CA ASN A 275 16.35 3.90 0.78
C ASN A 275 17.70 3.39 1.29
N GLY A 276 17.81 3.14 2.62
CA GLY A 276 18.94 2.45 3.27
C GLY A 276 20.14 3.33 3.57
N LEU A 277 21.19 2.71 4.13
CA LEU A 277 22.34 3.39 4.74
C LEU A 277 23.21 4.20 3.76
N SER A 278 23.17 3.88 2.48
CA SER A 278 23.89 4.62 1.42
C SER A 278 23.03 5.71 0.75
N SER A 279 21.81 5.94 1.23
CA SER A 279 20.92 6.95 0.67
C SER A 279 21.37 8.36 1.02
N ARG A 280 21.02 9.32 0.15
CA ARG A 280 21.47 10.71 0.26
C ARG A 280 21.11 11.33 1.61
N LEU A 281 19.87 11.19 2.05
CA LEU A 281 19.41 11.76 3.32
C LEU A 281 20.13 11.13 4.52
N PHE A 282 20.36 9.82 4.49
CA PHE A 282 21.06 9.13 5.56
C PHE A 282 22.50 9.63 5.69
N VAL A 283 23.25 9.67 4.58
CA VAL A 283 24.64 10.09 4.58
C VAL A 283 24.80 11.57 4.96
N GLU A 284 24.00 12.46 4.35
CA GLU A 284 24.18 13.90 4.55
C GLU A 284 23.63 14.39 5.89
N LEU A 285 22.46 13.89 6.32
CA LEU A 285 21.80 14.45 7.50
C LEU A 285 22.08 13.63 8.77
N ARG A 286 22.20 12.31 8.67
CA ARG A 286 22.48 11.48 9.83
C ARG A 286 23.97 11.27 10.07
N GLU A 287 24.74 10.80 9.08
CA GLU A 287 26.16 10.49 9.31
C GLU A 287 27.03 11.74 9.40
N LYS A 288 26.89 12.66 8.44
CA LYS A 288 27.78 13.84 8.40
C LYS A 288 27.37 14.94 9.38
N ARG A 289 26.06 15.17 9.60
CA ARG A 289 25.57 16.25 10.44
C ARG A 289 25.05 15.82 11.81
N GLY A 290 24.84 14.51 12.04
CA GLY A 290 24.31 13.99 13.30
C GLY A 290 22.91 14.46 13.66
N LEU A 291 22.11 14.89 12.68
CA LEU A 291 20.81 15.52 12.91
C LEU A 291 19.68 14.52 13.12
N ALA A 292 19.81 13.31 12.61
CA ALA A 292 18.70 12.38 12.51
C ALA A 292 18.89 11.13 13.36
N TYR A 293 17.88 10.74 14.12
CA TYR A 293 17.73 9.40 14.65
C TYR A 293 17.24 8.43 13.58
N ASP A 294 16.24 8.87 12.82
CA ASP A 294 15.71 8.19 11.65
C ASP A 294 15.46 9.21 10.54
N VAL A 295 15.82 8.87 9.31
CA VAL A 295 15.62 9.71 8.13
C VAL A 295 15.41 8.83 6.91
N SER A 296 14.37 9.10 6.14
CA SER A 296 14.08 8.33 4.93
C SER A 296 13.19 9.10 3.96
N ALA A 297 12.95 8.49 2.80
CA ALA A 297 11.97 8.91 1.82
C ALA A 297 11.14 7.71 1.35
N PHE A 298 9.86 7.94 1.09
CA PHE A 298 9.01 6.92 0.51
C PHE A 298 8.01 7.51 -0.49
N TYR A 299 7.66 6.72 -1.48
CA TYR A 299 6.71 7.05 -2.52
C TYR A 299 5.87 5.80 -2.83
N PRO A 300 4.68 5.67 -2.22
CA PRO A 300 3.81 4.52 -2.40
C PRO A 300 3.28 4.45 -3.83
N THR A 301 3.06 3.25 -4.32
CA THR A 301 2.39 3.03 -5.60
C THR A 301 0.88 3.15 -5.40
N ARG A 302 0.23 4.03 -6.18
CA ARG A 302 -1.20 4.35 -6.08
C ARG A 302 -1.82 4.52 -7.46
N LEU A 303 -3.13 4.23 -7.57
CA LEU A 303 -3.91 4.46 -8.80
C LEU A 303 -4.06 5.96 -9.10
N PHE A 304 -4.27 6.77 -8.08
CA PHE A 304 -4.30 8.22 -8.16
C PHE A 304 -2.94 8.82 -7.80
N PRO A 305 -2.72 10.13 -8.01
CA PRO A 305 -1.49 10.80 -7.62
C PRO A 305 -1.09 10.44 -6.19
N ALA A 306 0.16 10.00 -6.02
CA ALA A 306 0.67 9.48 -4.76
C ALA A 306 1.51 10.54 -4.02
N SER A 307 1.49 10.54 -2.70
CA SER A 307 2.36 11.40 -1.92
C SER A 307 3.82 10.94 -1.97
N PHE A 308 4.72 11.82 -2.37
CA PHE A 308 6.16 11.64 -2.20
C PHE A 308 6.55 12.30 -0.87
N VAL A 309 7.10 11.53 0.06
CA VAL A 309 7.37 11.99 1.42
C VAL A 309 8.84 11.80 1.75
N VAL A 310 9.47 12.83 2.30
CA VAL A 310 10.74 12.75 3.00
C VAL A 310 10.52 13.11 4.47
N TYR A 311 11.15 12.41 5.38
CA TYR A 311 10.96 12.66 6.80
C TYR A 311 12.23 12.47 7.63
N MET A 312 12.22 13.08 8.81
CA MET A 312 13.29 12.96 9.80
C MET A 312 12.71 13.02 11.21
N GLY A 313 13.19 12.10 12.06
CA GLY A 313 13.10 12.21 13.51
C GLY A 313 14.38 12.84 14.07
N THR A 314 14.28 13.93 14.81
CA THR A 314 15.41 14.70 15.31
C THR A 314 15.22 15.12 16.78
N ALA A 315 16.30 15.53 17.45
CA ALA A 315 16.20 16.15 18.77
C ALA A 315 15.47 17.51 18.69
N PRO A 316 14.68 17.88 19.70
CA PRO A 316 13.88 19.12 19.67
C PRO A 316 14.69 20.38 19.34
N GLU A 317 15.88 20.51 19.87
CA GLU A 317 16.80 21.65 19.63
C GLU A 317 17.29 21.74 18.16
N ASN A 318 17.26 20.63 17.44
CA ASN A 318 17.69 20.57 16.04
C ASN A 318 16.55 20.75 15.03
N THR A 319 15.30 20.91 15.47
CA THR A 319 14.11 20.90 14.61
C THR A 319 14.21 21.88 13.44
N LYS A 320 14.62 23.13 13.69
CA LYS A 320 14.79 24.14 12.65
C LYS A 320 15.84 23.78 11.61
N ILE A 321 16.97 23.25 12.07
CA ILE A 321 18.07 22.82 11.17
C ILE A 321 17.67 21.58 10.38
N ALA A 322 16.89 20.68 10.99
CA ALA A 322 16.36 19.50 10.35
C ALA A 322 15.40 19.83 9.20
N VAL A 323 14.46 20.75 9.41
CA VAL A 323 13.55 21.25 8.36
C VAL A 323 14.36 21.82 7.18
N ALA A 324 15.29 22.74 7.47
CA ALA A 324 16.13 23.36 6.45
C ALA A 324 17.01 22.33 5.73
N GLY A 325 17.54 21.35 6.46
CA GLY A 325 18.36 20.28 5.91
C GLY A 325 17.59 19.36 4.96
N LEU A 326 16.41 18.89 5.37
CA LEU A 326 15.55 18.06 4.49
C LEU A 326 15.18 18.81 3.23
N TRP A 327 14.74 20.06 3.35
CA TRP A 327 14.36 20.88 2.20
C TRP A 327 15.54 21.09 1.25
N ALA A 328 16.71 21.44 1.78
CA ALA A 328 17.90 21.67 0.98
C ALA A 328 18.30 20.43 0.16
N GLU A 329 18.22 19.22 0.75
CA GLU A 329 18.58 17.98 0.04
C GLU A 329 17.57 17.65 -1.08
N VAL A 330 16.27 17.95 -0.90
CA VAL A 330 15.29 17.79 -1.97
C VAL A 330 15.45 18.85 -3.06
N ASP A 331 15.65 20.12 -2.68
CA ASP A 331 15.83 21.24 -3.61
C ASP A 331 17.09 21.06 -4.51
N LEU A 332 18.13 20.45 -3.98
CA LEU A 332 19.34 20.11 -4.76
C LEU A 332 19.01 19.20 -5.96
N LEU A 333 17.96 18.37 -5.92
CA LEU A 333 17.56 17.55 -7.08
C LEU A 333 17.15 18.39 -8.30
N CYS A 334 16.65 19.61 -8.06
CA CYS A 334 16.27 20.53 -9.14
C CYS A 334 17.42 21.44 -9.59
N ARG A 335 18.42 21.67 -8.72
CA ARG A 335 19.51 22.62 -9.00
C ARG A 335 20.77 21.96 -9.51
N ASN A 336 21.07 20.78 -9.02
CA ASN A 336 22.29 20.06 -9.33
C ASN A 336 21.98 18.83 -10.18
N GLN A 337 22.83 18.57 -11.15
CA GLN A 337 22.76 17.36 -11.92
C GLN A 337 23.04 16.16 -11.00
N LEU A 338 22.11 15.19 -11.00
CA LEU A 338 22.33 13.91 -10.34
C LEU A 338 23.48 13.19 -11.06
N GLU A 339 24.50 12.80 -10.32
CA GLU A 339 25.67 12.09 -10.89
C GLU A 339 25.24 10.74 -11.48
N GLU A 340 25.81 10.37 -12.64
CA GLU A 340 25.47 9.16 -13.37
C GLU A 340 25.69 7.90 -12.53
N ASP A 341 26.76 7.87 -11.74
CA ASP A 341 27.10 6.75 -10.83
C ASP A 341 26.03 6.61 -9.73
N ALA A 342 25.55 7.71 -9.17
CA ALA A 342 24.51 7.71 -8.16
C ALA A 342 23.16 7.25 -8.73
N LEU A 343 22.83 7.69 -9.95
CA LEU A 343 21.65 7.24 -10.68
C LEU A 343 21.72 5.73 -10.95
N THR A 344 22.85 5.26 -11.43
CA THR A 344 23.10 3.83 -11.72
C THR A 344 23.00 2.98 -10.44
N ALA A 345 23.55 3.44 -9.33
CA ALA A 345 23.42 2.77 -8.04
C ALA A 345 21.96 2.66 -7.57
N ALA A 346 21.17 3.74 -7.73
CA ALA A 346 19.75 3.74 -7.40
C ALA A 346 18.94 2.78 -8.29
N LYS A 347 19.22 2.73 -9.62
CA LYS A 347 18.61 1.75 -10.54
C LYS A 347 18.91 0.32 -10.12
N ASN A 348 20.17 0.00 -9.88
CA ASN A 348 20.59 -1.33 -9.46
C ASN A 348 19.92 -1.75 -8.15
N LYS A 349 19.79 -0.82 -7.21
CA LYS A 349 19.13 -1.05 -5.93
C LYS A 349 17.64 -1.37 -6.08
N ILE A 350 16.90 -0.56 -6.85
CA ILE A 350 15.49 -0.82 -7.14
C ILE A 350 15.30 -2.19 -7.80
N LEU A 351 16.05 -2.45 -8.86
CA LEU A 351 15.91 -3.68 -9.63
C LEU A 351 16.34 -4.91 -8.83
N GLY A 352 17.35 -4.78 -7.99
CA GLY A 352 17.76 -5.83 -7.05
C GLY A 352 16.67 -6.14 -6.02
N GLN A 353 16.11 -5.12 -5.36
CA GLN A 353 15.00 -5.28 -4.42
C GLN A 353 13.75 -5.83 -5.10
N TYR A 354 13.47 -5.39 -6.31
CA TYR A 354 12.35 -5.88 -7.12
C TYR A 354 12.50 -7.37 -7.46
N ALA A 355 13.70 -7.83 -7.82
CA ALA A 355 13.98 -9.23 -8.06
C ALA A 355 13.86 -10.07 -6.77
N LEU A 356 14.37 -9.58 -5.65
CA LEU A 356 14.23 -10.21 -4.33
C LEU A 356 12.76 -10.31 -3.86
N GLY A 357 11.91 -9.40 -4.29
CA GLY A 357 10.47 -9.42 -4.04
C GLY A 357 9.69 -10.52 -4.78
N LYS A 358 10.36 -11.42 -5.53
CA LYS A 358 9.74 -12.51 -6.32
C LYS A 358 10.31 -13.90 -5.98
N GLN A 359 10.84 -14.08 -4.80
CA GLN A 359 11.50 -15.34 -4.40
C GLN A 359 10.52 -16.43 -3.99
N THR A 360 9.37 -16.07 -3.43
CA THR A 360 8.39 -17.03 -2.90
C THR A 360 7.10 -17.05 -3.72
N ASN A 361 6.38 -18.18 -3.68
CA ASN A 361 5.06 -18.30 -4.33
C ASN A 361 4.11 -17.21 -3.86
N ALA A 362 4.13 -16.86 -2.57
CA ALA A 362 3.31 -15.80 -2.00
C ALA A 362 3.64 -14.42 -2.61
N GLN A 363 4.92 -14.10 -2.80
CA GLN A 363 5.36 -12.86 -3.42
C GLN A 363 5.02 -12.82 -4.92
N ILE A 364 5.16 -13.95 -5.62
CA ILE A 364 4.79 -14.06 -7.04
C ILE A 364 3.29 -13.82 -7.21
N ALA A 365 2.45 -14.55 -6.46
CA ALA A 365 1.01 -14.37 -6.50
C ALA A 365 0.59 -12.94 -6.13
N GLN A 366 1.26 -12.34 -5.13
CA GLN A 366 1.00 -10.97 -4.70
C GLN A 366 1.27 -9.97 -5.80
N ILE A 367 2.43 -10.00 -6.43
CA ILE A 367 2.86 -8.96 -7.36
C ILE A 367 2.06 -8.98 -8.66
N TYR A 368 1.77 -10.15 -9.21
CA TYR A 368 1.01 -10.25 -10.45
C TYR A 368 -0.48 -10.00 -10.25
N GLY A 369 -1.06 -10.50 -9.15
CA GLY A 369 -2.43 -10.16 -8.79
C GLY A 369 -2.61 -8.66 -8.54
N TRP A 370 -1.61 -8.03 -7.92
CA TRP A 370 -1.58 -6.59 -7.68
C TRP A 370 -1.51 -5.78 -8.99
N TYR A 371 -0.69 -6.19 -9.97
CA TYR A 371 -0.69 -5.52 -11.28
C TYR A 371 -2.05 -5.61 -11.98
N GLU A 372 -2.67 -6.77 -11.91
CA GLU A 372 -3.95 -7.00 -12.57
C GLU A 372 -5.08 -6.20 -11.90
N ILE A 373 -5.15 -6.19 -10.55
CA ILE A 373 -6.21 -5.46 -9.83
C ILE A 373 -6.10 -3.95 -10.05
N LEU A 374 -4.88 -3.41 -10.21
CA LEU A 374 -4.64 -2.01 -10.54
C LEU A 374 -4.83 -1.69 -12.03
N GLY A 375 -5.16 -2.68 -12.88
CA GLY A 375 -5.34 -2.48 -14.31
C GLY A 375 -4.05 -2.27 -15.10
N LEU A 376 -2.88 -2.56 -14.51
CA LEU A 376 -1.57 -2.43 -15.15
C LEU A 376 -1.25 -3.61 -16.07
N GLY A 377 -1.88 -4.77 -15.81
CA GLY A 377 -1.66 -6.03 -16.50
C GLY A 377 -0.30 -6.67 -16.18
N ILE A 378 -0.17 -7.97 -16.50
CA ILE A 378 1.02 -8.77 -16.16
C ILE A 378 2.30 -8.27 -16.85
N ASP A 379 2.17 -7.62 -18.02
CA ASP A 379 3.30 -7.01 -18.74
C ASP A 379 3.99 -5.87 -17.98
N PHE A 380 3.33 -5.28 -16.98
CA PHE A 380 3.90 -4.23 -16.17
C PHE A 380 5.19 -4.68 -15.49
N ASP A 381 5.32 -5.95 -15.18
CA ASP A 381 6.54 -6.56 -14.65
C ASP A 381 7.79 -6.25 -15.48
N ARG A 382 7.69 -6.44 -16.79
CA ARG A 382 8.76 -6.15 -17.73
C ARG A 382 8.89 -4.64 -17.99
N LYS A 383 7.75 -3.97 -18.22
CA LYS A 383 7.70 -2.53 -18.52
C LYS A 383 8.32 -1.69 -17.41
N PHE A 384 8.03 -2.01 -16.15
CA PHE A 384 8.61 -1.29 -15.01
C PHE A 384 10.13 -1.37 -14.97
N GLN A 385 10.70 -2.56 -15.18
CA GLN A 385 12.14 -2.74 -15.22
C GLN A 385 12.79 -1.96 -16.38
N GLU A 386 12.17 -2.01 -17.56
CA GLU A 386 12.61 -1.24 -18.74
C GLU A 386 12.53 0.27 -18.48
N GLN A 387 11.43 0.74 -17.88
CA GLN A 387 11.26 2.15 -17.53
C GLN A 387 12.32 2.62 -16.52
N ILE A 388 12.58 1.86 -15.46
CA ILE A 388 13.64 2.20 -14.48
C ILE A 388 15.01 2.29 -15.17
N MET A 389 15.33 1.34 -16.04
CA MET A 389 16.62 1.37 -16.78
C MET A 389 16.73 2.55 -17.74
N ALA A 390 15.62 2.94 -18.36
CA ALA A 390 15.55 4.02 -19.34
C ALA A 390 15.66 5.42 -18.72
N VAL A 391 15.34 5.63 -17.43
CA VAL A 391 15.42 6.95 -16.80
C VAL A 391 16.83 7.53 -16.94
N SER A 392 16.95 8.70 -17.55
CA SER A 392 18.18 9.48 -17.61
C SER A 392 18.30 10.45 -16.43
N THR A 393 19.49 11.04 -16.24
CA THR A 393 19.66 12.13 -15.26
C THR A 393 18.75 13.32 -15.59
N ALA A 394 18.57 13.62 -16.86
CA ALA A 394 17.67 14.68 -17.32
C ALA A 394 16.20 14.39 -16.94
N ASP A 395 15.71 13.15 -17.12
CA ASP A 395 14.37 12.74 -16.73
C ASP A 395 14.15 12.83 -15.22
N ALA A 396 15.17 12.39 -14.43
CA ALA A 396 15.11 12.47 -12.98
C ALA A 396 15.02 13.94 -12.49
N ILE A 397 15.82 14.84 -13.07
CA ILE A 397 15.80 16.28 -12.76
C ILE A 397 14.45 16.89 -13.18
N ALA A 398 13.97 16.58 -14.38
CA ALA A 398 12.68 17.08 -14.88
C ALA A 398 11.54 16.69 -13.94
N ALA A 399 11.50 15.42 -13.52
CA ALA A 399 10.51 14.94 -12.56
C ALA A 399 10.66 15.62 -11.19
N ALA A 400 11.88 15.79 -10.68
CA ALA A 400 12.11 16.52 -9.43
C ALA A 400 11.59 17.96 -9.53
N CYS A 401 11.94 18.69 -10.60
CA CYS A 401 11.52 20.08 -10.80
C CYS A 401 10.01 20.23 -11.04
N GLN A 402 9.35 19.20 -11.56
CA GLN A 402 7.91 19.21 -11.75
C GLN A 402 7.13 18.94 -10.47
N TYR A 403 7.58 17.97 -9.66
CA TYR A 403 6.80 17.45 -8.54
C TYR A 403 7.32 17.86 -7.15
N LEU A 404 8.62 18.19 -6.99
CA LEU A 404 9.25 18.34 -5.68
C LEU A 404 9.70 19.79 -5.36
N ARG A 405 8.95 20.81 -5.82
CA ARG A 405 9.33 22.21 -5.62
C ARG A 405 8.92 22.76 -4.25
N GLU A 406 7.65 22.77 -3.98
CA GLU A 406 7.07 23.36 -2.78
C GLU A 406 6.43 22.27 -1.92
N PRO A 407 7.01 21.98 -0.74
CA PRO A 407 6.49 20.93 0.12
C PRO A 407 5.26 21.36 0.91
N TYR A 408 4.37 20.41 1.13
CA TYR A 408 3.54 20.44 2.34
C TYR A 408 4.42 20.08 3.53
N VAL A 409 4.32 20.81 4.62
CA VAL A 409 5.16 20.59 5.79
C VAL A 409 4.32 20.20 6.99
N SER A 410 4.60 19.02 7.53
CA SER A 410 4.01 18.55 8.77
C SER A 410 5.07 18.42 9.85
N LEU A 411 4.80 19.03 11.02
CA LEU A 411 5.72 19.08 12.13
C LEU A 411 5.00 18.67 13.42
N VAL A 412 5.59 17.73 14.15
CA VAL A 412 5.10 17.31 15.47
C VAL A 412 6.27 17.32 16.46
N GLY A 413 6.13 18.01 17.58
CA GLY A 413 7.19 18.14 18.57
C GLY A 413 6.82 19.03 19.73
N GLN A 414 7.81 19.33 20.58
CA GLN A 414 7.66 20.27 21.71
C GLN A 414 7.37 21.69 21.19
N GLU A 415 6.61 22.47 21.94
CA GLU A 415 6.14 23.80 21.53
C GLU A 415 7.28 24.72 21.12
N ASP A 416 8.31 24.85 21.94
CA ASP A 416 9.45 25.73 21.66
C ASP A 416 10.21 25.32 20.39
N ALA A 417 10.38 24.01 20.18
CA ALA A 417 11.07 23.45 19.01
C ALA A 417 10.29 23.74 17.72
N VAL A 418 8.98 23.53 17.77
CA VAL A 418 8.09 23.72 16.62
C VAL A 418 7.94 25.21 16.30
N THR A 419 7.70 26.06 17.28
CA THR A 419 7.54 27.51 17.10
C THR A 419 8.81 28.14 16.53
N THR A 420 9.99 27.73 17.00
CA THR A 420 11.27 28.21 16.49
C THR A 420 11.54 27.76 15.04
N ALA A 421 10.99 26.64 14.62
CA ALA A 421 11.13 26.14 13.25
C ALA A 421 10.17 26.80 12.25
N MET A 422 9.18 27.57 12.72
CA MET A 422 8.27 28.38 11.90
C MET A 422 8.67 29.86 11.98
N PRO A 423 8.59 30.71 10.92
CA PRO A 423 8.14 30.39 9.56
C PRO A 423 9.20 29.62 8.76
N PHE A 424 8.73 28.76 7.84
CA PHE A 424 9.63 28.00 6.98
C PHE A 424 10.34 28.90 5.98
N PRO A 425 11.63 28.67 5.66
CA PRO A 425 12.31 29.40 4.61
C PRO A 425 11.65 29.11 3.26
N GLY A 426 10.95 30.06 2.66
CA GLY A 426 10.29 29.89 1.35
C GLY A 426 9.20 30.91 1.03
N HIS A 427 8.66 31.62 1.99
CA HIS A 427 7.76 32.76 1.77
C HIS A 427 8.48 34.10 2.00
N GLY A 428 9.52 34.34 1.22
CA GLY A 428 10.21 35.60 1.13
C GLY A 428 10.27 36.04 -0.33
N VAL A 429 9.29 36.91 -0.72
CA VAL A 429 9.22 37.88 -1.84
C VAL A 429 9.83 37.47 -3.16
#